data_d06c11d0af6d7ed8405cfb1b8e7aee37
#
_entry.id   d06c11d0af6d7ed8405cfb1b8e7aee37
#
_cell.length_a   1.000
_cell.length_b   1.000
_cell.length_c   1.000
_cell.angle_alpha   90.00
_cell.angle_beta   90.00
_cell.angle_gamma   90.00
#
_symmetry.space_group_name_H-M   'P 1'
#
loop_
_entity.id
_entity.type
_entity.pdbx_description
1 polymer ?
#
loop_
_entity_poly.entity_id
_entity_poly.type
_entity_poly.pdbx_seq_one_letter_code
_entity_poly.pdbx_strand_id
1 'polypeptide(L)'
;MPRVRLAALIAVAGLAAGCRTVQWPAEVPARIELSGTPFYPQDAFQCGPAALATLLGASGAHAPPSDLVDEVYIPARKGSLQTEMLAAARQRHRIPYLLEPRFDALLAQLGDGRPVLVLLNLGVRSWPIWHYAVVIGYERDAGRMLLRSGTTARARMSLRRFLGAWDRADHWGFVALRPAELPRTATASRYAAAVADFERIDPHAALRAYEAGMARWPDEPLLRFGAANMLLAMGEPARAEEALRKLLRVAPAEVAARNNLAELLSQRGCRDAALAQIAVAGEHARGTALAAAVAATADEIAARTGDPAAACPREGTPRQDTPR
;
A
#
# COMPACT_ATOMS: atom_id res chain seq x y z
N MET A 1 36.79 69.76 -4.66
CA MET A 1 36.43 68.40 -5.12
C MET A 1 36.34 67.48 -3.92
N PRO A 2 35.15 67.10 -3.45
CA PRO A 2 35.03 66.21 -2.30
C PRO A 2 35.09 64.76 -2.76
N ARG A 3 35.95 63.98 -2.11
CA ARG A 3 36.10 62.56 -2.28
C ARG A 3 34.90 61.83 -1.59
N VAL A 4 34.01 61.32 -2.39
CA VAL A 4 32.94 60.45 -1.93
C VAL A 4 33.57 59.13 -1.48
N ARG A 5 33.57 58.86 -0.17
CA ARG A 5 33.89 57.55 0.39
C ARG A 5 32.66 56.67 0.25
N LEU A 6 32.66 55.77 -0.75
CA LEU A 6 31.68 54.73 -0.93
C LEU A 6 31.90 53.67 0.17
N ALA A 7 31.14 53.78 1.24
CA ALA A 7 31.10 52.75 2.26
C ALA A 7 30.38 51.55 1.67
N ALA A 8 31.11 50.50 1.34
CA ALA A 8 30.58 49.19 0.99
C ALA A 8 29.91 48.57 2.24
N LEU A 9 28.63 48.77 2.38
CA LEU A 9 27.78 47.97 3.28
C LEU A 9 27.74 46.56 2.70
N ILE A 10 28.66 45.70 3.13
CA ILE A 10 28.55 44.25 2.96
C ILE A 10 27.42 43.85 3.87
N ALA A 11 26.24 43.72 3.28
CA ALA A 11 25.13 43.02 3.87
C ALA A 11 25.57 41.57 4.06
N VAL A 12 25.98 41.25 5.28
CA VAL A 12 26.06 39.89 5.77
C VAL A 12 24.59 39.42 5.85
N ALA A 13 24.02 39.06 4.69
CA ALA A 13 22.82 38.28 4.59
C ALA A 13 23.17 36.95 5.26
N GLY A 14 22.84 36.87 6.54
CA GLY A 14 23.07 35.70 7.34
C GLY A 14 22.59 34.48 6.58
N LEU A 15 23.48 33.57 6.31
CA LEU A 15 23.26 32.18 6.09
C LEU A 15 22.62 31.62 7.37
N ALA A 16 21.37 32.00 7.61
CA ALA A 16 20.45 31.20 8.35
C ALA A 16 20.19 29.94 7.47
N ALA A 17 21.22 29.11 7.32
CA ALA A 17 21.05 27.71 7.04
C ALA A 17 20.18 27.24 8.19
N GLY A 18 18.87 27.37 7.99
CA GLY A 18 17.86 26.95 8.94
C GLY A 18 18.15 25.49 9.25
N CYS A 19 18.74 25.24 10.41
CA CYS A 19 18.63 23.94 11.04
C CYS A 19 17.14 23.67 11.06
N ARG A 20 16.64 22.91 10.07
CA ARG A 20 15.31 22.32 10.15
C ARG A 20 15.35 21.46 11.40
N THR A 21 15.00 22.05 12.53
CA THR A 21 14.74 21.30 13.75
C THR A 21 13.59 20.39 13.39
N VAL A 22 13.87 19.10 13.38
CA VAL A 22 12.82 18.10 13.18
C VAL A 22 11.82 18.33 14.30
N GLN A 23 10.66 18.84 13.92
CA GLN A 23 9.58 19.02 14.88
C GLN A 23 8.93 17.65 15.12
N TRP A 24 9.03 17.20 16.35
CA TRP A 24 8.24 16.07 16.82
C TRP A 24 6.78 16.51 16.87
N PRO A 25 5.84 15.69 16.39
CA PRO A 25 4.41 15.97 16.61
C PRO A 25 4.15 16.12 18.11
N ALA A 26 3.29 17.07 18.49
CA ALA A 26 3.05 17.42 19.90
C ALA A 26 2.57 16.24 20.76
N GLU A 27 1.88 15.29 20.15
CA GLU A 27 1.21 14.19 20.85
C GLU A 27 2.03 12.88 20.91
N VAL A 28 3.29 12.88 20.42
CA VAL A 28 4.09 11.65 20.48
C VAL A 28 4.69 11.45 21.87
N PRO A 29 4.67 10.22 22.43
CA PRO A 29 5.33 9.89 23.68
C PRO A 29 6.82 10.27 23.68
N ALA A 30 7.41 10.51 24.86
CA ALA A 30 8.86 10.78 24.95
C ALA A 30 9.71 9.60 24.47
N ARG A 31 9.16 8.38 24.55
CA ARG A 31 9.84 7.15 24.13
C ARG A 31 8.82 6.12 23.67
N ILE A 32 9.18 5.43 22.57
CA ILE A 32 8.56 4.17 22.15
C ILE A 32 9.69 3.18 21.92
N GLU A 33 9.49 1.93 22.35
CA GLU A 33 10.38 0.81 22.02
C GLU A 33 9.57 -0.48 21.93
N LEU A 34 9.50 -1.04 20.71
CA LEU A 34 8.85 -2.31 20.42
C LEU A 34 9.84 -3.45 20.71
N SER A 35 10.11 -3.68 21.99
CA SER A 35 11.14 -4.62 22.47
C SER A 35 10.86 -6.07 22.06
N GLY A 36 9.58 -6.44 21.89
CA GLY A 36 9.16 -7.76 21.39
C GLY A 36 9.41 -8.01 19.91
N THR A 37 9.93 -7.03 19.16
CA THR A 37 10.33 -7.23 17.77
C THR A 37 11.51 -8.22 17.70
N PRO A 38 11.40 -9.33 16.96
CA PRO A 38 12.50 -10.28 16.78
C PRO A 38 13.76 -9.59 16.27
N PHE A 39 14.89 -10.25 16.47
CA PHE A 39 16.16 -9.83 15.90
C PHE A 39 16.87 -11.00 15.26
N TYR A 40 17.24 -10.81 14.00
CA TYR A 40 18.09 -11.73 13.26
C TYR A 40 19.36 -10.97 12.88
N PRO A 41 20.54 -11.38 13.40
CA PRO A 41 21.82 -10.79 12.98
C PRO A 41 22.02 -11.08 11.49
N GLN A 42 22.53 -10.11 10.77
CA GLN A 42 22.80 -10.27 9.34
C GLN A 42 24.19 -10.88 9.11
N ASP A 43 24.29 -11.72 8.09
CA ASP A 43 25.56 -12.08 7.46
C ASP A 43 25.98 -10.98 6.47
N ALA A 44 27.20 -11.11 5.91
CA ALA A 44 27.73 -10.13 4.98
C ALA A 44 26.78 -9.95 3.78
N PHE A 45 26.41 -8.70 3.50
CA PHE A 45 25.49 -8.28 2.42
C PHE A 45 24.03 -8.75 2.52
N GLN A 46 23.64 -9.44 3.61
CA GLN A 46 22.29 -10.00 3.78
C GLN A 46 21.39 -9.14 4.69
N CYS A 47 21.55 -7.82 4.66
CA CYS A 47 20.67 -6.92 5.43
C CYS A 47 19.19 -7.02 5.01
N GLY A 48 18.90 -7.30 3.73
CA GLY A 48 17.52 -7.49 3.24
C GLY A 48 16.81 -8.68 3.89
N PRO A 49 17.31 -9.92 3.73
CA PRO A 49 16.71 -11.10 4.36
C PRO A 49 16.54 -10.96 5.87
N ALA A 50 17.56 -10.47 6.60
CA ALA A 50 17.51 -10.30 8.04
C ALA A 50 16.47 -9.24 8.49
N ALA A 51 16.42 -8.10 7.80
CA ALA A 51 15.42 -7.05 8.09
C ALA A 51 13.99 -7.53 7.77
N LEU A 52 13.81 -8.24 6.66
CA LEU A 52 12.50 -8.78 6.29
C LEU A 52 12.03 -9.85 7.27
N ALA A 53 12.90 -10.79 7.67
CA ALA A 53 12.61 -11.78 8.71
C ALA A 53 12.18 -11.12 10.03
N THR A 54 12.88 -10.07 10.42
CA THR A 54 12.57 -9.27 11.61
C THR A 54 11.16 -8.65 11.52
N LEU A 55 10.82 -8.02 10.38
CA LEU A 55 9.53 -7.40 10.17
C LEU A 55 8.40 -8.43 10.12
N LEU A 56 8.59 -9.52 9.38
CA LEU A 56 7.62 -10.60 9.25
C LEU A 56 7.34 -11.27 10.60
N GLY A 57 8.39 -11.57 11.35
CA GLY A 57 8.27 -12.14 12.69
C GLY A 57 7.48 -11.23 13.65
N ALA A 58 7.69 -9.91 13.58
CA ALA A 58 6.92 -8.95 14.37
C ALA A 58 5.44 -8.92 13.97
N SER A 59 5.10 -9.22 12.72
CA SER A 59 3.72 -9.32 12.23
C SER A 59 3.08 -10.69 12.49
N GLY A 60 3.82 -11.64 13.08
CA GLY A 60 3.37 -13.01 13.31
C GLY A 60 3.49 -13.94 12.08
N ALA A 61 4.26 -13.55 11.05
CA ALA A 61 4.64 -14.43 9.96
C ALA A 61 6.09 -14.88 10.17
N HIS A 62 6.24 -16.10 10.66
CA HIS A 62 7.58 -16.61 10.95
C HIS A 62 8.28 -17.06 9.66
N ALA A 63 9.38 -16.40 9.33
CA ALA A 63 10.27 -16.75 8.23
C ALA A 63 11.71 -16.39 8.64
N PRO A 64 12.59 -17.36 8.92
CA PRO A 64 13.98 -17.09 9.24
C PRO A 64 14.71 -16.52 8.01
N PRO A 65 15.81 -15.78 8.18
CA PRO A 65 16.53 -15.18 7.05
C PRO A 65 16.95 -16.20 5.97
N SER A 66 17.31 -17.44 6.37
CA SER A 66 17.66 -18.51 5.42
C SER A 66 16.60 -18.79 4.37
N ASP A 67 15.32 -18.72 4.76
CA ASP A 67 14.19 -18.99 3.87
C ASP A 67 13.89 -17.82 2.93
N LEU A 68 14.51 -16.67 3.17
CA LEU A 68 14.32 -15.45 2.41
C LEU A 68 15.49 -15.10 1.49
N VAL A 69 16.67 -15.71 1.72
CA VAL A 69 17.88 -15.38 0.94
C VAL A 69 17.65 -15.57 -0.54
N ASP A 70 17.15 -16.73 -0.97
CA ASP A 70 16.97 -17.05 -2.39
C ASP A 70 15.86 -16.21 -3.05
N GLU A 71 14.96 -15.64 -2.25
CA GLU A 71 13.84 -14.83 -2.76
C GLU A 71 14.19 -13.34 -2.89
N VAL A 72 15.01 -12.81 -1.97
CA VAL A 72 15.23 -11.35 -1.91
C VAL A 72 16.68 -10.93 -2.10
N TYR A 73 17.66 -11.83 -1.96
CA TYR A 73 19.06 -11.49 -2.14
C TYR A 73 19.52 -11.72 -3.58
N ILE A 74 20.10 -10.70 -4.17
CA ILE A 74 20.66 -10.75 -5.54
C ILE A 74 22.18 -10.73 -5.47
N PRO A 75 22.86 -11.90 -5.68
CA PRO A 75 24.31 -12.01 -5.53
C PRO A 75 25.11 -11.01 -6.37
N ALA A 76 24.69 -10.82 -7.64
CA ALA A 76 25.35 -9.89 -8.55
C ALA A 76 25.31 -8.42 -8.09
N ARG A 77 24.31 -8.07 -7.23
CA ARG A 77 24.15 -6.73 -6.66
C ARG A 77 24.67 -6.64 -5.23
N LYS A 78 25.01 -7.74 -4.63
CA LYS A 78 25.37 -7.85 -3.20
C LYS A 78 24.33 -7.17 -2.31
N GLY A 79 23.03 -7.40 -2.58
CA GLY A 79 21.93 -6.75 -1.88
C GLY A 79 20.57 -7.21 -2.37
N SER A 80 19.53 -6.59 -1.83
CA SER A 80 18.11 -6.87 -2.15
C SER A 80 17.45 -5.67 -2.81
N LEU A 81 16.49 -5.92 -3.71
CA LEU A 81 15.65 -4.87 -4.26
C LEU A 81 14.38 -4.70 -3.43
N GLN A 82 13.81 -3.51 -3.47
CA GLN A 82 12.56 -3.20 -2.77
C GLN A 82 11.39 -4.04 -3.27
N THR A 83 11.31 -4.29 -4.57
CA THR A 83 10.28 -5.12 -5.22
C THR A 83 10.27 -6.54 -4.68
N GLU A 84 11.46 -7.16 -4.55
CA GLU A 84 11.61 -8.51 -4.00
C GLU A 84 11.20 -8.57 -2.52
N MET A 85 11.56 -7.55 -1.76
CA MET A 85 11.17 -7.45 -0.35
C MET A 85 9.64 -7.40 -0.17
N LEU A 86 8.95 -6.62 -1.03
CA LEU A 86 7.50 -6.53 -1.02
C LEU A 86 6.85 -7.84 -1.49
N ALA A 87 7.38 -8.46 -2.55
CA ALA A 87 6.88 -9.73 -3.07
C ALA A 87 7.00 -10.85 -2.03
N ALA A 88 8.16 -11.00 -1.40
CA ALA A 88 8.38 -12.01 -0.36
C ALA A 88 7.47 -11.81 0.87
N ALA A 89 7.16 -10.56 1.24
CA ALA A 89 6.19 -10.29 2.30
C ALA A 89 4.76 -10.74 1.91
N ARG A 90 4.36 -10.53 0.65
CA ARG A 90 3.06 -11.01 0.13
C ARG A 90 2.98 -12.54 0.16
N GLN A 91 4.05 -13.24 -0.24
CA GLN A 91 4.11 -14.71 -0.19
C GLN A 91 3.98 -15.27 1.24
N ARG A 92 4.26 -14.45 2.26
CA ARG A 92 4.04 -14.79 3.68
C ARG A 92 2.68 -14.30 4.20
N HIS A 93 1.71 -14.09 3.31
CA HIS A 93 0.36 -13.63 3.63
C HIS A 93 0.35 -12.34 4.46
N ARG A 94 1.25 -11.40 4.13
CA ARG A 94 1.25 -10.04 4.66
C ARG A 94 1.02 -9.04 3.55
N ILE A 95 0.31 -7.98 3.86
CA ILE A 95 0.08 -6.86 2.95
C ILE A 95 1.17 -5.82 3.24
N PRO A 96 2.17 -5.66 2.36
CA PRO A 96 3.17 -4.62 2.52
C PRO A 96 2.54 -3.26 2.26
N TYR A 97 2.38 -2.47 3.31
CA TYR A 97 1.87 -1.12 3.19
C TYR A 97 3.04 -0.12 3.17
N LEU A 98 3.31 0.45 1.99
CA LEU A 98 4.32 1.50 1.82
C LEU A 98 3.87 2.78 2.53
N LEU A 99 4.73 3.30 3.39
CA LEU A 99 4.45 4.53 4.12
C LEU A 99 4.44 5.74 3.20
N GLU A 100 3.70 6.77 3.57
CA GLU A 100 3.96 8.09 3.03
C GLU A 100 5.37 8.54 3.39
N PRO A 101 6.10 9.23 2.49
CA PRO A 101 7.51 9.60 2.69
C PRO A 101 7.65 10.74 3.70
N ARG A 102 7.07 10.59 4.90
CA ARG A 102 7.04 11.57 5.97
C ARG A 102 7.36 10.94 7.31
N PHE A 103 8.05 11.68 8.15
CA PHE A 103 8.50 11.19 9.45
C PHE A 103 7.35 10.89 10.41
N ASP A 104 6.31 11.72 10.41
CA ASP A 104 5.10 11.49 11.23
C ASP A 104 4.35 10.20 10.85
N ALA A 105 4.35 9.82 9.55
CA ALA A 105 3.79 8.55 9.11
C ALA A 105 4.55 7.35 9.71
N LEU A 106 5.88 7.43 9.80
CA LEU A 106 6.70 6.41 10.46
C LEU A 106 6.41 6.36 11.97
N LEU A 107 6.36 7.52 12.63
CA LEU A 107 6.08 7.60 14.07
C LEU A 107 4.70 7.04 14.42
N ALA A 108 3.70 7.28 13.56
CA ALA A 108 2.36 6.73 13.75
C ALA A 108 2.35 5.19 13.73
N GLN A 109 3.14 4.55 12.86
CA GLN A 109 3.26 3.09 12.85
C GLN A 109 3.87 2.57 14.16
N LEU A 110 4.93 3.22 14.63
CA LEU A 110 5.53 2.87 15.93
C LEU A 110 4.53 3.04 17.09
N GLY A 111 3.74 4.11 17.04
CA GLY A 111 2.66 4.37 18.00
C GLY A 111 1.54 3.32 17.98
N ASP A 112 1.33 2.68 16.83
CA ASP A 112 0.40 1.57 16.66
C ASP A 112 1.03 0.19 16.96
N GLY A 113 2.26 0.17 17.50
CA GLY A 113 2.96 -1.08 17.82
C GLY A 113 3.54 -1.81 16.60
N ARG A 114 3.64 -1.16 15.44
CA ARG A 114 4.18 -1.76 14.21
C ARG A 114 5.59 -1.27 13.94
N PRO A 115 6.60 -2.14 13.94
CA PRO A 115 7.94 -1.78 13.48
C PRO A 115 7.93 -1.51 11.98
N VAL A 116 8.86 -0.66 11.52
CA VAL A 116 8.94 -0.22 10.13
C VAL A 116 10.24 -0.68 9.52
N LEU A 117 10.18 -1.47 8.44
CA LEU A 117 11.34 -1.74 7.63
C LEU A 117 11.62 -0.54 6.74
N VAL A 118 12.86 -0.05 6.77
CA VAL A 118 13.30 1.12 6.01
C VAL A 118 14.54 0.80 5.19
N LEU A 119 14.67 1.47 4.05
CA LEU A 119 15.91 1.54 3.30
C LEU A 119 16.64 2.83 3.69
N LEU A 120 17.93 2.72 3.96
CA LEU A 120 18.82 3.81 4.30
C LEU A 120 19.96 3.88 3.30
N ASN A 121 20.35 5.09 2.89
CA ASN A 121 21.62 5.29 2.25
C ASN A 121 22.62 5.85 3.28
N LEU A 122 23.51 5.00 3.79
CA LEU A 122 24.51 5.36 4.80
C LEU A 122 25.70 6.11 4.22
N GLY A 123 25.83 6.13 2.87
CA GLY A 123 26.84 6.90 2.14
C GLY A 123 26.34 8.29 1.74
N VAL A 124 26.80 8.76 0.59
CA VAL A 124 26.36 10.01 -0.06
C VAL A 124 25.57 9.69 -1.34
N ARG A 125 24.86 10.67 -1.92
CA ARG A 125 24.05 10.44 -3.14
C ARG A 125 24.89 9.92 -4.32
N SER A 126 26.11 10.44 -4.50
CA SER A 126 27.02 10.01 -5.55
C SER A 126 27.72 8.67 -5.31
N TRP A 127 27.78 8.22 -4.06
CA TRP A 127 28.38 6.94 -3.64
C TRP A 127 27.52 6.28 -2.57
N PRO A 128 26.40 5.66 -2.96
CA PRO A 128 25.43 5.14 -2.01
C PRO A 128 25.95 3.86 -1.33
N ILE A 129 25.64 3.75 -0.04
CA ILE A 129 25.80 2.53 0.75
C ILE A 129 24.41 2.15 1.26
N TRP A 130 23.75 1.26 0.51
CA TRP A 130 22.38 0.84 0.79
C TRP A 130 22.33 -0.12 1.97
N HIS A 131 21.39 0.11 2.86
CA HIS A 131 21.23 -0.70 4.06
C HIS A 131 19.76 -0.79 4.48
N TYR A 132 19.27 -2.02 4.66
CA TYR A 132 17.96 -2.25 5.26
C TYR A 132 18.08 -2.37 6.77
N ALA A 133 17.15 -1.75 7.48
CA ALA A 133 17.01 -1.83 8.93
C ALA A 133 15.54 -1.83 9.33
N VAL A 134 15.23 -2.27 10.54
CA VAL A 134 13.86 -2.20 11.08
C VAL A 134 13.85 -1.20 12.24
N VAL A 135 13.09 -0.13 12.09
CA VAL A 135 12.87 0.85 13.14
C VAL A 135 11.90 0.27 14.15
N ILE A 136 12.34 0.18 15.39
CA ILE A 136 11.56 -0.39 16.51
C ILE A 136 11.14 0.66 17.55
N GLY A 137 11.57 1.91 17.37
CA GLY A 137 11.22 2.96 18.31
C GLY A 137 12.13 4.17 18.24
N TYR A 138 12.00 5.01 19.26
CA TYR A 138 12.79 6.23 19.41
C TYR A 138 12.88 6.67 20.87
N GLU A 139 13.87 7.49 21.16
CA GLU A 139 14.06 8.24 22.42
C GLU A 139 14.07 9.73 22.04
N ARG A 140 12.90 10.42 22.17
CA ARG A 140 12.69 11.78 21.69
C ARG A 140 13.67 12.77 22.32
N ASP A 141 13.76 12.79 23.65
CA ASP A 141 14.56 13.77 24.38
C ASP A 141 16.07 13.55 24.18
N ALA A 142 16.48 12.30 23.89
CA ALA A 142 17.85 11.96 23.50
C ALA A 142 18.12 12.14 22.01
N GLY A 143 17.09 12.49 21.20
CA GLY A 143 17.21 12.67 19.75
C GLY A 143 17.70 11.40 19.04
N ARG A 144 17.18 10.21 19.39
CA ARG A 144 17.66 8.94 18.88
C ARG A 144 16.55 8.07 18.34
N MET A 145 16.84 7.37 17.23
CA MET A 145 16.04 6.26 16.71
C MET A 145 16.62 4.94 17.19
N LEU A 146 15.74 3.97 17.43
CA LEU A 146 16.08 2.60 17.84
C LEU A 146 15.78 1.65 16.69
N LEU A 147 16.79 0.82 16.34
CA LEU A 147 16.70 -0.05 15.17
C LEU A 147 17.17 -1.47 15.50
N ARG A 148 16.60 -2.46 14.78
CA ARG A 148 17.25 -3.74 14.51
C ARG A 148 18.11 -3.54 13.26
N SER A 149 19.43 -3.65 13.38
CA SER A 149 20.32 -3.27 12.29
C SER A 149 21.67 -3.98 12.39
N GLY A 150 22.10 -4.58 11.29
CA GLY A 150 23.37 -5.27 11.25
C GLY A 150 23.44 -6.42 12.24
N THR A 151 24.50 -6.42 13.03
CA THR A 151 24.70 -7.37 14.13
C THR A 151 24.22 -6.85 15.48
N THR A 152 23.54 -5.70 15.50
CA THR A 152 23.15 -4.99 16.73
C THR A 152 21.66 -5.04 16.93
N ALA A 153 21.22 -5.81 17.93
CA ALA A 153 19.80 -5.96 18.26
C ALA A 153 19.10 -4.65 18.67
N ARG A 154 19.84 -3.72 19.24
CA ARG A 154 19.33 -2.41 19.67
C ARG A 154 20.31 -1.31 19.27
N ALA A 155 20.41 -1.10 17.96
CA ALA A 155 21.24 -0.04 17.42
C ALA A 155 20.59 1.34 17.71
N ARG A 156 21.40 2.29 18.15
CA ARG A 156 21.00 3.68 18.38
C ARG A 156 21.59 4.56 17.29
N MET A 157 20.74 5.26 16.57
CA MET A 157 21.17 6.21 15.55
C MET A 157 20.63 7.59 15.92
N SER A 158 21.46 8.66 15.85
CA SER A 158 20.95 10.00 16.07
C SER A 158 19.87 10.33 15.04
N LEU A 159 18.82 11.03 15.43
CA LEU A 159 17.71 11.42 14.57
C LEU A 159 18.18 12.12 13.29
N ARG A 160 19.13 13.05 13.41
CA ARG A 160 19.71 13.76 12.27
C ARG A 160 20.34 12.79 11.25
N ARG A 161 21.11 11.81 11.73
CA ARG A 161 21.77 10.83 10.85
C ARG A 161 20.73 9.92 10.20
N PHE A 162 19.73 9.47 10.96
CA PHE A 162 18.64 8.64 10.45
C PHE A 162 17.88 9.34 9.34
N LEU A 163 17.40 10.55 9.61
CA LEU A 163 16.61 11.31 8.63
C LEU A 163 17.43 11.63 7.37
N GLY A 164 18.72 12.01 7.52
CA GLY A 164 19.56 12.23 6.36
C GLY A 164 19.84 10.97 5.55
N ALA A 165 19.98 9.81 6.18
CA ALA A 165 20.15 8.54 5.49
C ALA A 165 18.85 8.06 4.82
N TRP A 166 17.72 8.28 5.45
CA TRP A 166 16.39 7.94 4.96
C TRP A 166 15.94 8.86 3.82
N ASP A 167 16.23 10.16 3.92
CA ASP A 167 16.01 11.14 2.84
C ASP A 167 16.78 10.78 1.55
N ARG A 168 18.02 10.32 1.69
CA ARG A 168 18.80 9.84 0.53
C ARG A 168 18.30 8.54 -0.08
N ALA A 169 17.35 7.88 0.56
CA ALA A 169 16.64 6.69 0.11
C ALA A 169 15.14 6.98 -0.17
N ASP A 170 14.82 8.25 -0.50
CA ASP A 170 13.47 8.72 -0.84
C ASP A 170 12.42 8.36 0.21
N HIS A 171 12.84 8.29 1.46
CA HIS A 171 12.01 7.93 2.61
C HIS A 171 11.29 6.57 2.45
N TRP A 172 11.90 5.65 1.69
CA TRP A 172 11.29 4.36 1.46
C TRP A 172 11.20 3.52 2.75
N GLY A 173 10.04 2.97 2.98
CA GLY A 173 9.78 2.05 4.08
C GLY A 173 8.36 1.50 4.05
N PHE A 174 8.17 0.34 4.70
CA PHE A 174 6.86 -0.30 4.77
C PHE A 174 6.64 -1.04 6.08
N VAL A 175 5.40 -1.33 6.37
CA VAL A 175 4.95 -2.24 7.43
C VAL A 175 4.29 -3.47 6.82
N ALA A 176 4.41 -4.61 7.47
CA ALA A 176 3.77 -5.86 7.06
C ALA A 176 2.44 -6.01 7.81
N LEU A 177 1.34 -5.65 7.15
CA LEU A 177 0.01 -5.74 7.75
C LEU A 177 -0.53 -7.17 7.68
N ARG A 178 -1.25 -7.60 8.71
CA ARG A 178 -2.17 -8.73 8.59
C ARG A 178 -3.38 -8.31 7.74
N PRO A 179 -4.03 -9.25 7.04
CA PRO A 179 -5.32 -8.96 6.43
C PRO A 179 -6.27 -8.32 7.46
N ALA A 180 -6.99 -7.28 7.05
CA ALA A 180 -7.88 -6.47 7.88
C ALA A 180 -7.21 -5.48 8.88
N GLU A 181 -5.90 -5.42 8.98
CA GLU A 181 -5.23 -4.34 9.70
C GLU A 181 -5.21 -3.04 8.89
N LEU A 182 -5.53 -1.93 9.55
CA LEU A 182 -5.55 -0.60 8.95
C LEU A 182 -4.61 0.35 9.70
N PRO A 183 -3.59 0.91 9.04
CA PRO A 183 -2.79 1.98 9.64
C PRO A 183 -3.63 3.23 9.90
N ARG A 184 -3.40 3.92 11.03
CA ARG A 184 -4.13 5.17 11.33
C ARG A 184 -3.95 6.25 10.26
N THR A 185 -2.77 6.33 9.68
CA THR A 185 -2.41 7.30 8.65
C THR A 185 -2.71 6.83 7.23
N ALA A 186 -3.33 5.65 7.05
CA ALA A 186 -3.66 5.17 5.73
C ALA A 186 -4.73 6.04 5.05
N THR A 187 -4.54 6.26 3.76
CA THR A 187 -5.59 6.77 2.86
C THR A 187 -6.26 5.59 2.15
N ALA A 188 -7.51 5.75 1.77
CA ALA A 188 -8.28 4.71 1.11
C ALA A 188 -7.58 4.20 -0.17
N SER A 189 -7.10 5.11 -1.02
CA SER A 189 -6.45 4.76 -2.28
C SER A 189 -5.14 3.99 -2.09
N ARG A 190 -4.27 4.42 -1.15
CA ARG A 190 -3.01 3.70 -0.86
C ARG A 190 -3.28 2.32 -0.25
N TYR A 191 -4.29 2.23 0.60
CA TYR A 191 -4.66 0.95 1.18
C TYR A 191 -5.22 0.01 0.11
N ALA A 192 -6.14 0.49 -0.74
CA ALA A 192 -6.67 -0.28 -1.85
C ALA A 192 -5.55 -0.79 -2.79
N ALA A 193 -4.59 0.06 -3.13
CA ALA A 193 -3.44 -0.33 -3.96
C ALA A 193 -2.59 -1.44 -3.30
N ALA A 194 -2.33 -1.33 -1.99
CA ALA A 194 -1.57 -2.35 -1.26
C ALA A 194 -2.30 -3.70 -1.22
N VAL A 195 -3.64 -3.69 -1.10
CA VAL A 195 -4.46 -4.90 -1.13
C VAL A 195 -4.53 -5.46 -2.55
N ALA A 196 -4.66 -4.63 -3.60
CA ALA A 196 -4.70 -5.06 -5.00
C ALA A 196 -3.46 -5.86 -5.40
N ASP A 197 -2.29 -5.43 -4.95
CA ASP A 197 -1.04 -6.17 -5.15
C ASP A 197 -1.01 -7.54 -4.44
N PHE A 198 -1.90 -7.79 -3.49
CA PHE A 198 -1.98 -9.01 -2.71
C PHE A 198 -3.06 -9.98 -3.19
N GLU A 199 -4.00 -9.56 -4.03
CA GLU A 199 -5.18 -10.31 -4.48
C GLU A 199 -4.86 -11.72 -5.00
N ARG A 200 -3.78 -11.83 -5.79
CA ARG A 200 -3.38 -13.12 -6.40
C ARG A 200 -2.81 -14.12 -5.41
N ILE A 201 -2.36 -13.66 -4.26
CA ILE A 201 -1.73 -14.50 -3.24
C ILE A 201 -2.79 -15.18 -2.39
N ASP A 202 -3.78 -14.41 -1.94
CA ASP A 202 -4.86 -14.92 -1.08
C ASP A 202 -6.13 -14.08 -1.29
N PRO A 203 -7.00 -14.48 -2.24
CA PRO A 203 -8.24 -13.76 -2.52
C PRO A 203 -9.17 -13.64 -1.30
N HIS A 204 -9.21 -14.66 -0.44
CA HIS A 204 -10.02 -14.60 0.78
C HIS A 204 -9.49 -13.57 1.79
N ALA A 205 -8.18 -13.52 1.96
CA ALA A 205 -7.57 -12.53 2.82
C ALA A 205 -7.66 -11.11 2.23
N ALA A 206 -7.53 -10.97 0.91
CA ALA A 206 -7.74 -9.71 0.21
C ALA A 206 -9.18 -9.19 0.36
N LEU A 207 -10.20 -10.08 0.25
CA LEU A 207 -11.58 -9.71 0.51
C LEU A 207 -11.77 -9.16 1.94
N ARG A 208 -11.24 -9.85 2.96
CA ARG A 208 -11.29 -9.35 4.34
C ARG A 208 -10.61 -8.00 4.51
N ALA A 209 -9.50 -7.76 3.80
CA ALA A 209 -8.81 -6.47 3.82
C ALA A 209 -9.66 -5.37 3.16
N TYR A 210 -10.29 -5.65 2.02
CA TYR A 210 -11.21 -4.72 1.39
C TYR A 210 -12.42 -4.41 2.27
N GLU A 211 -13.02 -5.42 2.91
CA GLU A 211 -14.13 -5.24 3.85
C GLU A 211 -13.75 -4.36 5.04
N ALA A 212 -12.56 -4.56 5.61
CA ALA A 212 -12.04 -3.70 6.67
C ALA A 212 -11.82 -2.25 6.17
N GLY A 213 -11.32 -2.09 4.95
CA GLY A 213 -11.19 -0.78 4.29
C GLY A 213 -12.54 -0.10 4.10
N MET A 214 -13.54 -0.83 3.58
CA MET A 214 -14.91 -0.30 3.39
C MET A 214 -15.59 0.09 4.71
N ALA A 215 -15.28 -0.58 5.81
CA ALA A 215 -15.79 -0.18 7.12
C ALA A 215 -15.28 1.21 7.55
N ARG A 216 -14.06 1.57 7.15
CA ARG A 216 -13.45 2.86 7.45
C ARG A 216 -13.74 3.93 6.40
N TRP A 217 -13.82 3.54 5.12
CA TRP A 217 -14.07 4.42 3.97
C TRP A 217 -15.23 3.86 3.13
N PRO A 218 -16.46 4.02 3.62
CA PRO A 218 -17.63 3.36 3.03
C PRO A 218 -17.94 3.83 1.60
N ASP A 219 -17.51 5.02 1.21
CA ASP A 219 -17.81 5.60 -0.10
C ASP A 219 -16.67 5.46 -1.11
N GLU A 220 -15.59 4.71 -0.75
CA GLU A 220 -14.43 4.53 -1.64
C GLU A 220 -14.71 3.47 -2.72
N PRO A 221 -14.81 3.85 -4.01
CA PRO A 221 -15.15 2.93 -5.09
C PRO A 221 -14.12 1.82 -5.30
N LEU A 222 -12.81 2.12 -5.15
CA LEU A 222 -11.74 1.16 -5.38
C LEU A 222 -11.81 -0.03 -4.42
N LEU A 223 -12.16 0.21 -3.15
CA LEU A 223 -12.30 -0.85 -2.16
C LEU A 223 -13.49 -1.76 -2.48
N ARG A 224 -14.61 -1.16 -2.90
CA ARG A 224 -15.81 -1.89 -3.30
C ARG A 224 -15.57 -2.71 -4.56
N PHE A 225 -14.84 -2.14 -5.53
CA PHE A 225 -14.49 -2.83 -6.76
C PHE A 225 -13.56 -4.01 -6.50
N GLY A 226 -12.50 -3.81 -5.69
CA GLY A 226 -11.60 -4.89 -5.29
C GLY A 226 -12.34 -6.03 -4.58
N ALA A 227 -13.24 -5.71 -3.63
CA ALA A 227 -14.06 -6.72 -2.96
C ALA A 227 -14.93 -7.53 -3.95
N ALA A 228 -15.56 -6.85 -4.92
CA ALA A 228 -16.36 -7.52 -5.96
C ALA A 228 -15.50 -8.44 -6.83
N ASN A 229 -14.30 -8.01 -7.21
CA ASN A 229 -13.36 -8.84 -7.98
C ASN A 229 -12.90 -10.08 -7.19
N MET A 230 -12.69 -9.95 -5.87
CA MET A 230 -12.36 -11.13 -5.05
C MET A 230 -13.50 -12.13 -5.00
N LEU A 231 -14.74 -11.66 -4.91
CA LEU A 231 -15.92 -12.54 -4.99
C LEU A 231 -16.02 -13.27 -6.34
N LEU A 232 -15.68 -12.59 -7.44
CA LEU A 232 -15.58 -13.21 -8.78
C LEU A 232 -14.48 -14.28 -8.81
N ALA A 233 -13.28 -13.94 -8.32
CA ALA A 233 -12.14 -14.85 -8.30
C ALA A 233 -12.39 -16.11 -7.44
N MET A 234 -13.23 -15.99 -6.41
CA MET A 234 -13.63 -17.10 -5.54
C MET A 234 -14.81 -17.93 -6.08
N GLY A 235 -15.37 -17.57 -7.25
CA GLY A 235 -16.52 -18.26 -7.82
C GLY A 235 -17.84 -17.98 -7.09
N GLU A 236 -18.00 -16.80 -6.51
CA GLU A 236 -19.20 -16.35 -5.81
C GLU A 236 -20.00 -15.28 -6.63
N PRO A 237 -20.49 -15.64 -7.84
CA PRO A 237 -21.04 -14.67 -8.78
C PRO A 237 -22.26 -13.92 -8.26
N ALA A 238 -23.10 -14.55 -7.44
CA ALA A 238 -24.29 -13.89 -6.88
C ALA A 238 -23.92 -12.76 -5.90
N ARG A 239 -22.93 -13.00 -5.05
CA ARG A 239 -22.40 -11.97 -4.13
C ARG A 239 -21.64 -10.88 -4.88
N ALA A 240 -20.88 -11.25 -5.91
CA ALA A 240 -20.19 -10.31 -6.76
C ALA A 240 -21.16 -9.37 -7.50
N GLU A 241 -22.26 -9.90 -8.05
CA GLU A 241 -23.31 -9.10 -8.68
C GLU A 241 -23.90 -8.08 -7.70
N GLU A 242 -24.23 -8.52 -6.48
CA GLU A 242 -24.75 -7.62 -5.46
C GLU A 242 -23.73 -6.51 -5.09
N ALA A 243 -22.46 -6.89 -4.94
CA ALA A 243 -21.36 -5.93 -4.64
C ALA A 243 -21.19 -4.90 -5.77
N LEU A 244 -21.16 -5.34 -7.05
CA LEU A 244 -21.08 -4.46 -8.21
C LEU A 244 -22.28 -3.53 -8.31
N ARG A 245 -23.50 -4.01 -8.07
CA ARG A 245 -24.70 -3.17 -8.03
C ARG A 245 -24.64 -2.14 -6.90
N LYS A 246 -24.13 -2.52 -5.73
CA LYS A 246 -23.89 -1.58 -4.61
C LYS A 246 -22.87 -0.51 -4.99
N LEU A 247 -21.79 -0.89 -5.66
CA LEU A 247 -20.80 0.05 -6.16
C LEU A 247 -21.40 1.03 -7.16
N LEU A 248 -22.16 0.54 -8.14
CA LEU A 248 -22.76 1.38 -9.18
C LEU A 248 -23.87 2.33 -8.68
N ARG A 249 -24.39 2.13 -7.47
CA ARG A 249 -25.25 3.13 -6.83
C ARG A 249 -24.50 4.35 -6.32
N VAL A 250 -23.26 4.18 -5.86
CA VAL A 250 -22.41 5.28 -5.35
C VAL A 250 -21.49 5.86 -6.43
N ALA A 251 -21.12 5.05 -7.41
CA ALA A 251 -20.25 5.42 -8.53
C ALA A 251 -20.87 4.98 -9.89
N PRO A 252 -21.92 5.65 -10.38
CA PRO A 252 -22.64 5.20 -11.58
C PRO A 252 -21.81 5.18 -12.85
N ALA A 253 -20.75 5.96 -12.93
CA ALA A 253 -19.86 6.08 -14.08
C ALA A 253 -18.68 5.08 -14.05
N GLU A 254 -18.62 4.17 -13.06
CA GLU A 254 -17.49 3.24 -12.92
C GLU A 254 -17.50 2.19 -14.03
N VAL A 255 -16.66 2.41 -15.03
CA VAL A 255 -16.61 1.63 -16.27
C VAL A 255 -16.31 0.16 -16.00
N ALA A 256 -15.27 -0.10 -15.20
CA ALA A 256 -14.82 -1.46 -14.93
C ALA A 256 -15.89 -2.28 -14.19
N ALA A 257 -16.61 -1.64 -13.25
CA ALA A 257 -17.70 -2.28 -12.51
C ALA A 257 -18.88 -2.64 -13.42
N ARG A 258 -19.24 -1.75 -14.36
CA ARG A 258 -20.29 -2.04 -15.35
C ARG A 258 -19.89 -3.15 -16.30
N ASN A 259 -18.63 -3.13 -16.77
CA ASN A 259 -18.09 -4.20 -17.61
C ASN A 259 -18.19 -5.56 -16.92
N ASN A 260 -17.74 -5.64 -15.68
CA ASN A 260 -17.79 -6.90 -14.92
C ASN A 260 -19.22 -7.34 -14.60
N LEU A 261 -20.12 -6.39 -14.34
CA LEU A 261 -21.54 -6.69 -14.16
C LEU A 261 -22.18 -7.22 -15.45
N ALA A 262 -21.85 -6.60 -16.59
CA ALA A 262 -22.35 -7.06 -17.90
C ALA A 262 -21.90 -8.48 -18.22
N GLU A 263 -20.60 -8.78 -17.99
CA GLU A 263 -20.06 -10.12 -18.17
C GLU A 263 -20.78 -11.16 -17.28
N LEU A 264 -20.98 -10.86 -15.99
CA LEU A 264 -21.73 -11.72 -15.06
C LEU A 264 -23.17 -11.99 -15.53
N LEU A 265 -23.87 -10.96 -15.96
CA LEU A 265 -25.23 -11.07 -16.45
C LEU A 265 -25.29 -11.92 -17.73
N SER A 266 -24.33 -11.73 -18.62
CA SER A 266 -24.19 -12.53 -19.84
C SER A 266 -23.95 -14.01 -19.54
N GLN A 267 -23.06 -14.33 -18.61
CA GLN A 267 -22.79 -15.70 -18.19
C GLN A 267 -24.02 -16.39 -17.57
N ARG A 268 -24.93 -15.62 -16.96
CA ARG A 268 -26.21 -16.11 -16.41
C ARG A 268 -27.31 -16.23 -17.45
N GLY A 269 -27.05 -15.93 -18.72
CA GLY A 269 -28.04 -15.94 -19.79
C GLY A 269 -28.89 -14.65 -19.88
N CYS A 270 -28.62 -13.64 -19.05
CA CYS A 270 -29.35 -12.38 -19.00
C CYS A 270 -28.83 -11.37 -20.05
N ARG A 271 -28.91 -11.75 -21.32
CA ARG A 271 -28.32 -11.03 -22.46
C ARG A 271 -28.76 -9.56 -22.55
N ASP A 272 -30.06 -9.29 -22.44
CA ASP A 272 -30.56 -7.91 -22.61
C ASP A 272 -30.09 -7.00 -21.47
N ALA A 273 -30.08 -7.49 -20.23
CA ALA A 273 -29.54 -6.75 -19.09
C ALA A 273 -28.02 -6.55 -19.21
N ALA A 274 -27.29 -7.54 -19.74
CA ALA A 274 -25.87 -7.42 -20.02
C ALA A 274 -25.58 -6.36 -21.08
N LEU A 275 -26.34 -6.35 -22.19
CA LEU A 275 -26.23 -5.36 -23.26
C LEU A 275 -26.52 -3.94 -22.75
N ALA A 276 -27.50 -3.77 -21.88
CA ALA A 276 -27.78 -2.47 -21.28
C ALA A 276 -26.61 -1.96 -20.43
N GLN A 277 -26.00 -2.82 -19.59
CA GLN A 277 -24.85 -2.42 -18.78
C GLN A 277 -23.63 -2.10 -19.63
N ILE A 278 -23.31 -2.92 -20.65
CA ILE A 278 -22.13 -2.70 -21.48
C ILE A 278 -22.25 -1.47 -22.40
N ALA A 279 -23.46 -1.11 -22.83
CA ALA A 279 -23.72 0.10 -23.59
C ALA A 279 -23.35 1.34 -22.77
N VAL A 280 -23.82 1.42 -21.52
CA VAL A 280 -23.46 2.52 -20.61
C VAL A 280 -21.96 2.53 -20.31
N ALA A 281 -21.34 1.34 -20.11
CA ALA A 281 -19.89 1.27 -19.94
C ALA A 281 -19.17 1.85 -21.16
N GLY A 282 -19.61 1.53 -22.38
CA GLY A 282 -19.05 2.03 -23.64
C GLY A 282 -19.13 3.54 -23.78
N GLU A 283 -20.22 4.15 -23.31
CA GLU A 283 -20.35 5.61 -23.30
C GLU A 283 -19.30 6.29 -22.40
N HIS A 284 -19.10 5.76 -21.18
CA HIS A 284 -18.14 6.30 -20.24
C HIS A 284 -16.68 5.92 -20.56
N ALA A 285 -16.46 4.83 -21.31
CA ALA A 285 -15.13 4.37 -21.69
C ALA A 285 -14.50 5.17 -22.83
N ARG A 286 -15.26 5.96 -23.57
CA ARG A 286 -14.77 6.71 -24.76
C ARG A 286 -13.55 7.57 -24.41
N GLY A 287 -12.46 7.35 -25.16
CA GLY A 287 -11.21 8.08 -24.95
C GLY A 287 -10.39 7.63 -23.74
N THR A 288 -10.81 6.57 -23.05
CA THR A 288 -10.04 5.98 -21.93
C THR A 288 -9.30 4.71 -22.37
N ALA A 289 -8.34 4.26 -21.54
CA ALA A 289 -7.64 2.99 -21.76
C ALA A 289 -8.57 1.76 -21.70
N LEU A 290 -9.78 1.88 -21.15
CA LEU A 290 -10.75 0.78 -21.03
C LEU A 290 -11.60 0.58 -22.28
N ALA A 291 -11.60 1.51 -23.24
CA ALA A 291 -12.48 1.46 -24.39
C ALA A 291 -12.38 0.15 -25.19
N ALA A 292 -11.17 -0.33 -25.45
CA ALA A 292 -10.95 -1.58 -26.17
C ALA A 292 -11.47 -2.81 -25.41
N ALA A 293 -11.25 -2.87 -24.10
CA ALA A 293 -11.73 -3.98 -23.27
C ALA A 293 -13.26 -4.02 -23.22
N VAL A 294 -13.92 -2.87 -23.07
CA VAL A 294 -15.37 -2.77 -23.07
C VAL A 294 -15.96 -3.18 -24.42
N ALA A 295 -15.34 -2.79 -25.54
CA ALA A 295 -15.78 -3.19 -26.87
C ALA A 295 -15.67 -4.71 -27.05
N ALA A 296 -14.56 -5.32 -26.65
CA ALA A 296 -14.39 -6.78 -26.70
C ALA A 296 -15.47 -7.51 -25.89
N THR A 297 -15.76 -7.05 -24.67
CA THR A 297 -16.84 -7.61 -23.85
C THR A 297 -18.22 -7.43 -24.52
N ALA A 298 -18.47 -6.32 -25.18
CA ALA A 298 -19.71 -6.09 -25.91
C ALA A 298 -19.89 -7.08 -27.06
N ASP A 299 -18.82 -7.34 -27.84
CA ASP A 299 -18.84 -8.29 -28.93
C ASP A 299 -19.09 -9.73 -28.42
N GLU A 300 -18.45 -10.11 -27.32
CA GLU A 300 -18.68 -11.43 -26.68
C GLU A 300 -20.13 -11.60 -26.20
N ILE A 301 -20.70 -10.57 -25.56
CA ILE A 301 -22.10 -10.58 -25.13
C ILE A 301 -23.04 -10.68 -26.32
N ALA A 302 -22.76 -9.96 -27.40
CA ALA A 302 -23.56 -9.99 -28.60
C ALA A 302 -23.57 -11.37 -29.28
N ALA A 303 -22.45 -12.09 -29.22
CA ALA A 303 -22.30 -13.43 -29.78
C ALA A 303 -22.98 -14.54 -28.93
N ARG A 304 -23.23 -14.33 -27.65
CA ARG A 304 -23.89 -15.31 -26.77
C ARG A 304 -25.41 -15.30 -26.98
N THR A 305 -26.02 -16.49 -26.96
CA THR A 305 -27.49 -16.60 -26.93
C THR A 305 -27.99 -16.40 -25.49
N GLY A 306 -29.08 -15.63 -25.35
CA GLY A 306 -29.74 -15.48 -24.05
C GLY A 306 -30.47 -16.77 -23.66
N ASP A 307 -30.65 -16.98 -22.35
CA ASP A 307 -31.49 -18.05 -21.81
C ASP A 307 -32.87 -17.48 -21.44
N PRO A 308 -33.94 -17.85 -22.15
CA PRO A 308 -35.30 -17.38 -21.85
C PRO A 308 -35.79 -17.77 -20.47
N ALA A 309 -35.22 -18.84 -19.87
CA ALA A 309 -35.55 -19.32 -18.53
C ALA A 309 -34.76 -18.63 -17.42
N ALA A 310 -33.77 -17.81 -17.77
CA ALA A 310 -32.94 -17.12 -16.78
C ALA A 310 -33.75 -16.13 -15.96
N ALA A 311 -33.62 -16.20 -14.64
CA ALA A 311 -34.21 -15.22 -13.73
C ALA A 311 -33.39 -13.91 -13.78
N CYS A 312 -33.66 -13.08 -14.78
CA CYS A 312 -32.92 -11.85 -15.02
C CYS A 312 -33.52 -10.67 -14.25
N PRO A 313 -32.67 -9.83 -13.66
CA PRO A 313 -33.14 -8.61 -13.00
C PRO A 313 -33.75 -7.66 -14.02
N ARG A 314 -34.94 -7.14 -13.72
CA ARG A 314 -35.51 -6.03 -14.49
C ARG A 314 -34.79 -4.74 -14.10
N GLU A 315 -34.25 -4.03 -15.05
CA GLU A 315 -33.70 -2.69 -14.81
C GLU A 315 -34.84 -1.78 -14.40
N GLY A 316 -34.71 -1.12 -13.25
CA GLY A 316 -35.65 -0.10 -12.77
C GLY A 316 -36.48 -0.44 -11.54
N THR A 317 -36.39 -1.65 -10.98
CA THR A 317 -37.12 -1.94 -9.73
C THR A 317 -36.14 -1.99 -8.55
N PRO A 318 -36.14 -1.00 -7.62
CA PRO A 318 -35.45 -1.16 -6.34
C PRO A 318 -36.09 -2.36 -5.64
N ARG A 319 -35.28 -3.36 -5.24
CA ARG A 319 -35.78 -4.36 -4.30
C ARG A 319 -36.21 -3.61 -3.05
N GLN A 320 -37.49 -3.72 -2.70
CA GLN A 320 -37.96 -3.35 -1.38
C GLN A 320 -37.25 -4.31 -0.40
N ASP A 321 -36.30 -3.77 0.35
CA ASP A 321 -35.71 -4.45 1.49
C ASP A 321 -36.85 -4.68 2.48
N THR A 322 -37.33 -5.91 2.58
CA THR A 322 -38.24 -6.34 3.64
C THR A 322 -37.42 -6.35 4.94
N PRO A 323 -37.76 -5.54 5.93
CA PRO A 323 -37.06 -5.58 7.21
C PRO A 323 -37.39 -6.92 7.91
N ARG A 324 -36.37 -7.63 8.35
CA ARG A 324 -36.48 -8.69 9.36
C ARG A 324 -36.07 -8.17 10.71
#